data_26ee7fe6e5d43ae459a9cfe55f56a5f6
#
_entry.id   26ee7fe6e5d43ae459a9cfe55f56a5f6
#
_cell.length_a   1.000
_cell.length_b   1.000
_cell.length_c   1.000
_cell.angle_alpha   90.00
_cell.angle_beta   90.00
_cell.angle_gamma   90.00
#
_symmetry.space_group_name_H-M   'P 1'
#
loop_
_entity.id
_entity.type
_entity.pdbx_description
1 polymer ?
#
loop_
_entity_poly.entity_id
_entity_poly.type
_entity_poly.pdbx_seq_one_letter_code
_entity_poly.pdbx_strand_id
1 'polypeptide(L)'
;LASELKEFFPNNSVVYFVSYYDYYQPEAYVPQSDTYIEKDSSINEEVEMLRHQATASLLSRRDVIVVASVSCIYGIGSPEDYAGLAPNVDKKVPLERDDFIHALIDIQYDRNDYDLARGTFRVRGDVVDVYPPYAEHPLRFEFFGDEVELIAEIDEVTGEMLREYEAIPVWPASHYVTEKPKVKAALKSISEECEKRVAELKATDKLLEAQRLQQRTDYDLEMLETMGFCNGIENY
;
A
#
# COMPACT_ATOMS: atom_id res chain seq x y z
N LEU A 1 9.69 -18.75 -17.27
CA LEU A 1 8.37 -19.33 -16.98
C LEU A 1 7.25 -18.29 -17.19
N ALA A 2 7.28 -17.09 -16.54
CA ALA A 2 6.24 -16.08 -16.76
C ALA A 2 6.15 -15.65 -18.24
N SER A 3 7.27 -15.36 -18.89
CA SER A 3 7.32 -15.01 -20.31
C SER A 3 6.77 -16.11 -21.22
N GLU A 4 7.15 -17.36 -20.97
CA GLU A 4 6.64 -18.54 -21.72
C GLU A 4 5.12 -18.69 -21.56
N LEU A 5 4.61 -18.51 -20.31
CA LEU A 5 3.17 -18.56 -20.07
C LEU A 5 2.41 -17.42 -20.76
N LYS A 6 3.00 -16.22 -20.87
CA LYS A 6 2.42 -15.12 -21.65
C LYS A 6 2.30 -15.48 -23.14
N GLU A 7 3.27 -16.21 -23.70
CA GLU A 7 3.22 -16.69 -25.08
C GLU A 7 2.16 -17.78 -25.29
N PHE A 8 2.04 -18.70 -24.33
CA PHE A 8 1.06 -19.79 -24.40
C PHE A 8 -0.38 -19.33 -24.13
N PHE A 9 -0.56 -18.28 -23.34
CA PHE A 9 -1.85 -17.76 -22.93
C PHE A 9 -1.99 -16.26 -23.22
N PRO A 10 -1.96 -15.85 -24.49
CA PRO A 10 -1.90 -14.42 -24.88
C PRO A 10 -3.15 -13.62 -24.50
N ASN A 11 -4.28 -14.28 -24.26
CA ASN A 11 -5.54 -13.64 -23.89
C ASN A 11 -5.77 -13.62 -22.36
N ASN A 12 -4.93 -14.31 -21.60
CA ASN A 12 -5.04 -14.36 -20.14
C ASN A 12 -4.11 -13.32 -19.49
N SER A 13 -4.46 -12.92 -18.27
CA SER A 13 -3.57 -12.10 -17.46
C SER A 13 -2.50 -12.98 -16.82
N VAL A 14 -1.30 -13.00 -17.38
CA VAL A 14 -0.15 -13.69 -16.77
C VAL A 14 0.68 -12.68 -16.01
N VAL A 15 0.69 -12.78 -14.69
CA VAL A 15 1.36 -11.85 -13.78
C VAL A 15 2.45 -12.53 -12.97
N TYR A 16 3.41 -11.74 -12.50
CA TYR A 16 4.56 -12.23 -11.75
C TYR A 16 4.59 -11.62 -10.35
N PHE A 17 4.46 -12.48 -9.34
CA PHE A 17 4.56 -12.11 -7.93
C PHE A 17 5.96 -12.45 -7.42
N VAL A 18 6.87 -11.49 -7.50
CA VAL A 18 8.28 -11.62 -7.15
C VAL A 18 8.52 -11.40 -5.65
N SER A 19 9.66 -11.86 -5.14
CA SER A 19 10.10 -11.57 -3.76
C SER A 19 10.29 -10.08 -3.54
N TYR A 20 9.92 -9.60 -2.34
CA TYR A 20 9.81 -8.17 -2.03
C TYR A 20 11.17 -7.47 -1.94
N TYR A 21 12.19 -8.18 -1.46
CA TYR A 21 13.49 -7.58 -1.20
C TYR A 21 14.59 -8.13 -2.11
N ASP A 22 15.32 -7.24 -2.76
CA ASP A 22 16.61 -7.58 -3.39
C ASP A 22 17.71 -7.69 -2.32
N TYR A 23 17.61 -6.89 -1.27
CA TYR A 23 18.48 -6.91 -0.09
C TYR A 23 17.63 -6.71 1.17
N TYR A 24 17.92 -7.48 2.21
CA TYR A 24 17.23 -7.40 3.49
C TYR A 24 18.20 -7.53 4.64
N GLN A 25 18.32 -6.49 5.47
CA GLN A 25 18.98 -6.51 6.77
C GLN A 25 17.91 -6.35 7.85
N PRO A 26 17.70 -7.37 8.70
CA PRO A 26 16.73 -7.26 9.77
C PRO A 26 17.15 -6.22 10.79
N GLU A 27 16.16 -5.60 11.41
CA GLU A 27 16.34 -4.76 12.59
C GLU A 27 16.92 -5.57 13.74
N ALA A 28 17.89 -5.01 14.46
CA ALA A 28 18.49 -5.64 15.61
C ALA A 28 18.94 -4.61 16.65
N TYR A 29 18.81 -4.98 17.92
CA TYR A 29 19.33 -4.20 19.03
C TYR A 29 20.41 -4.97 19.79
N VAL A 30 21.59 -4.34 19.95
CA VAL A 30 22.73 -4.91 20.67
C VAL A 30 22.87 -4.23 22.04
N PRO A 31 22.35 -4.85 23.14
CA PRO A 31 22.34 -4.22 24.46
C PRO A 31 23.72 -3.84 25.00
N GLN A 32 24.77 -4.63 24.68
CA GLN A 32 26.13 -4.42 25.18
C GLN A 32 26.74 -3.10 24.73
N SER A 33 26.37 -2.60 23.58
CA SER A 33 26.88 -1.35 22.99
C SER A 33 25.82 -0.26 22.87
N ASP A 34 24.60 -0.50 23.34
CA ASP A 34 23.42 0.36 23.12
C ASP A 34 23.29 0.75 21.63
N THR A 35 23.54 -0.21 20.74
CA THR A 35 23.53 0.02 19.30
C THR A 35 22.23 -0.53 18.72
N TYR A 36 21.49 0.34 18.04
CA TYR A 36 20.34 -0.03 17.24
C TYR A 36 20.78 -0.15 15.79
N ILE A 37 20.58 -1.32 15.20
CA ILE A 37 20.80 -1.58 13.78
C ILE A 37 19.45 -1.44 13.12
N GLU A 38 19.28 -0.39 12.32
CA GLU A 38 18.05 -0.15 11.58
C GLU A 38 17.86 -1.21 10.51
N LYS A 39 16.58 -1.53 10.23
CA LYS A 39 16.21 -2.33 9.08
C LYS A 39 16.70 -1.61 7.82
N ASP A 40 17.46 -2.28 7.00
CA ASP A 40 17.85 -1.82 5.67
C ASP A 40 17.28 -2.75 4.62
N SER A 41 16.52 -2.20 3.70
CA SER A 41 15.90 -2.96 2.61
C SER A 41 15.88 -2.12 1.34
N SER A 42 16.38 -2.68 0.28
CA SER A 42 16.25 -2.11 -1.06
C SER A 42 14.97 -2.61 -1.70
N ILE A 43 14.01 -1.71 -1.88
CA ILE A 43 12.77 -1.97 -2.61
C ILE A 43 12.96 -1.39 -4.00
N ASN A 44 12.79 -2.21 -5.01
CA ASN A 44 12.78 -1.78 -6.40
C ASN A 44 11.34 -1.46 -6.81
N GLU A 45 11.09 -0.27 -7.35
CA GLU A 45 9.76 0.17 -7.81
C GLU A 45 9.13 -0.79 -8.82
N GLU A 46 9.94 -1.43 -9.68
CA GLU A 46 9.47 -2.45 -10.63
C GLU A 46 8.95 -3.70 -9.90
N VAL A 47 9.65 -4.13 -8.85
CA VAL A 47 9.23 -5.26 -8.00
C VAL A 47 7.91 -4.96 -7.32
N GLU A 48 7.77 -3.77 -6.78
CA GLU A 48 6.54 -3.31 -6.12
C GLU A 48 5.37 -3.25 -7.11
N MET A 49 5.60 -2.67 -8.28
CA MET A 49 4.61 -2.63 -9.36
C MET A 49 4.14 -4.03 -9.76
N LEU A 50 5.05 -4.99 -9.95
CA LEU A 50 4.71 -6.37 -10.33
C LEU A 50 3.85 -7.06 -9.25
N ARG A 51 4.14 -6.84 -7.98
CA ARG A 51 3.37 -7.40 -6.86
C ARG A 51 1.97 -6.79 -6.79
N HIS A 52 1.85 -5.47 -6.88
CA HIS A 52 0.56 -4.78 -6.92
C HIS A 52 -0.26 -5.16 -8.17
N GLN A 53 0.39 -5.30 -9.33
CA GLN A 53 -0.25 -5.76 -10.55
C GLN A 53 -0.83 -7.19 -10.41
N ALA A 54 -0.09 -8.09 -9.75
CA ALA A 54 -0.58 -9.44 -9.49
C ALA A 54 -1.81 -9.44 -8.58
N THR A 55 -1.81 -8.67 -7.50
CA THR A 55 -2.93 -8.53 -6.58
C THR A 55 -4.15 -7.90 -7.25
N ALA A 56 -3.97 -6.78 -7.94
CA ALA A 56 -5.04 -6.09 -8.67
C ALA A 56 -5.67 -7.00 -9.74
N SER A 57 -4.84 -7.75 -10.48
CA SER A 57 -5.33 -8.69 -11.50
C SER A 57 -6.18 -9.81 -10.91
N LEU A 58 -5.75 -10.40 -9.77
CA LEU A 58 -6.49 -11.45 -9.08
C LEU A 58 -7.87 -11.00 -8.61
N LEU A 59 -8.00 -9.74 -8.20
CA LEU A 59 -9.25 -9.17 -7.72
C LEU A 59 -10.17 -8.66 -8.85
N SER A 60 -9.58 -8.28 -9.99
CA SER A 60 -10.34 -7.70 -11.12
C SER A 60 -10.74 -8.73 -12.17
N ARG A 61 -10.04 -9.87 -12.29
CA ARG A 61 -10.18 -10.81 -13.40
C ARG A 61 -10.31 -12.25 -12.89
N ARG A 62 -10.89 -13.10 -13.72
CA ARG A 62 -11.00 -14.56 -13.46
C ARG A 62 -10.04 -15.42 -14.29
N ASP A 63 -9.41 -14.83 -15.30
CA ASP A 63 -8.52 -15.48 -16.26
C ASP A 63 -7.05 -15.21 -15.95
N VAL A 64 -6.69 -15.24 -14.65
CA VAL A 64 -5.35 -14.87 -14.16
C VAL A 64 -4.48 -16.09 -13.93
N ILE A 65 -3.25 -16.04 -14.41
CA ILE A 65 -2.19 -17.00 -14.12
C ILE A 65 -1.10 -16.26 -13.33
N VAL A 66 -0.84 -16.69 -12.09
CA VAL A 66 0.20 -16.07 -11.25
C VAL A 66 1.43 -16.97 -11.24
N VAL A 67 2.56 -16.43 -11.63
CA VAL A 67 3.88 -17.01 -11.38
C VAL A 67 4.44 -16.35 -10.13
N ALA A 68 4.62 -17.12 -9.06
CA ALA A 68 5.00 -16.55 -7.77
C ALA A 68 6.32 -17.14 -7.24
N SER A 69 7.10 -16.30 -6.56
CA SER A 69 8.18 -16.77 -5.71
C SER A 69 7.62 -17.33 -4.39
N VAL A 70 8.47 -18.01 -3.60
CA VAL A 70 8.05 -18.55 -2.30
C VAL A 70 7.53 -17.52 -1.32
N SER A 71 7.86 -16.24 -1.51
CA SER A 71 7.38 -15.15 -0.66
C SER A 71 5.85 -14.95 -0.67
N CYS A 72 5.16 -15.55 -1.64
CA CYS A 72 3.68 -15.51 -1.70
C CYS A 72 2.98 -16.27 -0.56
N ILE A 73 3.71 -17.13 0.18
CA ILE A 73 3.15 -17.84 1.34
C ILE A 73 3.02 -16.97 2.59
N TYR A 74 3.71 -15.84 2.62
CA TYR A 74 3.61 -14.89 3.73
C TYR A 74 2.43 -13.93 3.52
N GLY A 75 1.72 -13.61 4.61
CA GLY A 75 0.60 -12.68 4.56
C GLY A 75 1.02 -11.27 4.11
N ILE A 76 0.22 -10.69 3.24
CA ILE A 76 0.39 -9.31 2.73
C ILE A 76 -0.83 -8.43 3.06
N GLY A 77 -1.57 -8.75 4.12
CA GLY A 77 -2.80 -8.07 4.50
C GLY A 77 -4.05 -8.89 4.24
N SER A 78 -5.22 -8.32 4.56
CA SER A 78 -6.54 -8.92 4.32
C SER A 78 -6.99 -8.62 2.88
N PRO A 79 -7.26 -9.63 2.04
CA PRO A 79 -7.83 -9.39 0.71
C PRO A 79 -9.22 -8.76 0.77
N GLU A 80 -9.98 -9.02 1.84
CA GLU A 80 -11.30 -8.41 2.06
C GLU A 80 -11.18 -6.91 2.33
N ASP A 81 -10.23 -6.48 3.17
CA ASP A 81 -9.99 -5.07 3.45
C ASP A 81 -9.45 -4.36 2.20
N TYR A 82 -8.51 -4.98 1.50
CA TYR A 82 -7.93 -4.44 0.28
C TYR A 82 -8.99 -4.20 -0.80
N ALA A 83 -9.90 -5.16 -1.00
CA ALA A 83 -10.98 -5.04 -1.96
C ALA A 83 -12.11 -4.11 -1.46
N GLY A 84 -12.42 -4.17 -0.15
CA GLY A 84 -13.52 -3.40 0.45
C GLY A 84 -13.23 -1.90 0.55
N LEU A 85 -11.96 -1.50 0.65
CA LEU A 85 -11.55 -0.11 0.72
C LEU A 85 -11.36 0.54 -0.66
N ALA A 86 -11.22 -0.26 -1.73
CA ALA A 86 -10.99 0.25 -3.09
C ALA A 86 -12.23 1.02 -3.61
N PRO A 87 -12.15 2.35 -3.85
CA PRO A 87 -13.24 3.07 -4.49
C PRO A 87 -13.43 2.60 -5.93
N ASN A 88 -14.66 2.29 -6.29
CA ASN A 88 -15.05 2.03 -7.67
C ASN A 88 -15.66 3.32 -8.25
N VAL A 89 -14.93 3.98 -9.14
CA VAL A 89 -15.39 5.21 -9.80
C VAL A 89 -16.15 4.81 -11.05
N ASP A 90 -17.42 5.22 -11.13
CA ASP A 90 -18.34 4.96 -12.25
C ASP A 90 -18.97 6.30 -12.66
N LYS A 91 -18.90 6.67 -13.93
CA LYS A 91 -19.48 7.91 -14.48
C LYS A 91 -20.99 8.02 -14.26
N LYS A 92 -21.66 6.91 -13.99
CA LYS A 92 -23.12 6.87 -13.76
C LYS A 92 -23.51 7.05 -12.29
N VAL A 93 -22.53 7.07 -11.40
CA VAL A 93 -22.75 7.17 -9.95
C VAL A 93 -22.22 8.51 -9.48
N PRO A 94 -23.04 9.36 -8.85
CA PRO A 94 -22.56 10.63 -8.30
C PRO A 94 -21.41 10.40 -7.32
N LEU A 95 -20.36 11.21 -7.47
CA LEU A 95 -19.17 11.18 -6.62
C LEU A 95 -18.58 12.59 -6.55
N GLU A 96 -18.55 13.19 -5.37
CA GLU A 96 -17.87 14.46 -5.17
C GLU A 96 -16.35 14.28 -5.21
N ARG A 97 -15.67 15.25 -5.86
CA ARG A 97 -14.19 15.26 -5.95
C ARG A 97 -13.51 15.11 -4.60
N ASP A 98 -14.00 15.82 -3.58
CA ASP A 98 -13.38 15.82 -2.26
C ASP A 98 -13.59 14.47 -1.53
N ASP A 99 -14.72 13.82 -1.74
CA ASP A 99 -14.94 12.45 -1.24
C ASP A 99 -14.00 11.45 -1.90
N PHE A 100 -13.76 11.59 -3.21
CA PHE A 100 -12.76 10.78 -3.91
C PHE A 100 -11.35 11.01 -3.39
N ILE A 101 -10.96 12.27 -3.14
CA ILE A 101 -9.66 12.61 -2.55
C ILE A 101 -9.51 11.97 -1.16
N HIS A 102 -10.53 12.03 -0.31
CA HIS A 102 -10.51 11.37 1.00
C HIS A 102 -10.37 9.84 0.87
N ALA A 103 -11.09 9.24 -0.08
CA ALA A 103 -10.97 7.81 -0.35
C ALA A 103 -9.55 7.42 -0.79
N LEU A 104 -8.88 8.23 -1.62
CA LEU A 104 -7.48 8.00 -2.02
C LEU A 104 -6.53 8.03 -0.82
N ILE A 105 -6.70 8.99 0.09
CA ILE A 105 -5.89 9.07 1.32
C ILE A 105 -6.15 7.86 2.22
N ASP A 106 -7.39 7.44 2.38
CA ASP A 106 -7.77 6.28 3.19
C ASP A 106 -7.16 4.96 2.66
N ILE A 107 -6.88 4.87 1.36
CA ILE A 107 -6.20 3.74 0.71
C ILE A 107 -4.70 3.99 0.47
N GLN A 108 -4.10 4.92 1.23
CA GLN A 108 -2.66 5.15 1.32
C GLN A 108 -2.01 5.78 0.08
N TYR A 109 -2.75 6.55 -0.73
CA TYR A 109 -2.11 7.41 -1.73
C TYR A 109 -1.63 8.71 -1.10
N ASP A 110 -0.43 9.11 -1.43
CA ASP A 110 0.14 10.39 -1.03
C ASP A 110 -0.23 11.50 -2.02
N ARG A 111 -0.58 12.69 -1.51
CA ARG A 111 -0.81 13.84 -2.37
C ARG A 111 0.52 14.50 -2.74
N ASN A 112 0.79 14.59 -4.03
CA ASN A 112 1.95 15.32 -4.56
C ASN A 112 1.55 16.10 -5.82
N ASP A 113 1.31 17.40 -5.66
CA ASP A 113 0.85 18.26 -6.76
C ASP A 113 2.00 18.68 -7.71
N TYR A 114 3.26 18.37 -7.36
CA TYR A 114 4.45 18.76 -8.15
C TYR A 114 4.95 17.61 -9.03
N ASP A 115 5.09 16.43 -8.45
CA ASP A 115 5.64 15.26 -9.10
C ASP A 115 4.68 14.09 -8.94
N LEU A 116 4.15 13.60 -10.08
CA LEU A 116 3.20 12.48 -10.08
C LEU A 116 3.98 11.18 -10.24
N ALA A 117 4.27 10.53 -9.12
CA ALA A 117 4.93 9.24 -9.04
C ALA A 117 3.94 8.12 -8.69
N ARG A 118 4.34 6.85 -8.83
CA ARG A 118 3.52 5.71 -8.41
C ARG A 118 3.15 5.78 -6.93
N GLY A 119 1.90 5.47 -6.61
CA GLY A 119 1.36 5.60 -5.26
C GLY A 119 1.00 7.02 -4.86
N THR A 120 1.06 8.00 -5.78
CA THR A 120 0.66 9.38 -5.51
C THR A 120 -0.54 9.82 -6.34
N PHE A 121 -1.17 10.90 -5.91
CA PHE A 121 -2.15 11.64 -6.70
C PHE A 121 -1.88 13.14 -6.66
N ARG A 122 -2.33 13.86 -7.67
CA ARG A 122 -2.30 15.33 -7.72
C ARG A 122 -3.67 15.89 -8.07
N VAL A 123 -3.92 17.11 -7.60
CA VAL A 123 -5.20 17.82 -7.82
C VAL A 123 -4.94 19.14 -8.52
N ARG A 124 -5.61 19.37 -9.64
CA ARG A 124 -5.54 20.62 -10.41
C ARG A 124 -6.96 21.08 -10.80
N GLY A 125 -7.56 21.93 -9.96
CA GLY A 125 -8.96 22.34 -10.13
C GLY A 125 -9.88 21.15 -9.95
N ASP A 126 -10.67 20.85 -10.96
CA ASP A 126 -11.62 19.73 -10.97
C ASP A 126 -11.03 18.45 -11.53
N VAL A 127 -9.73 18.42 -11.77
CA VAL A 127 -9.00 17.25 -12.29
C VAL A 127 -8.19 16.61 -11.17
N VAL A 128 -8.33 15.29 -11.01
CA VAL A 128 -7.53 14.45 -10.12
C VAL A 128 -6.78 13.42 -10.98
N ASP A 129 -5.45 13.52 -10.99
CA ASP A 129 -4.60 12.51 -11.62
C ASP A 129 -4.08 11.58 -10.53
N VAL A 130 -4.24 10.28 -10.71
CA VAL A 130 -3.80 9.24 -9.78
C VAL A 130 -2.80 8.33 -10.51
N TYR A 131 -1.65 8.05 -9.90
CA TYR A 131 -0.71 7.07 -10.46
C TYR A 131 -0.69 5.80 -9.61
N PRO A 132 -1.52 4.81 -9.96
CA PRO A 132 -1.58 3.58 -9.18
C PRO A 132 -0.25 2.80 -9.23
N PRO A 133 0.17 2.15 -8.13
CA PRO A 133 1.42 1.39 -8.10
C PRO A 133 1.41 0.18 -9.05
N TYR A 134 0.23 -0.32 -9.41
CA TYR A 134 0.05 -1.46 -10.32
C TYR A 134 -0.06 -1.07 -11.81
N ALA A 135 -0.19 0.21 -12.12
CA ALA A 135 -0.45 0.69 -13.49
C ALA A 135 0.84 1.12 -14.21
N GLU A 136 0.85 0.97 -15.53
CA GLU A 136 1.93 1.48 -16.38
C GLU A 136 1.81 2.99 -16.58
N HIS A 137 0.58 3.50 -16.59
CA HIS A 137 0.24 4.89 -16.82
C HIS A 137 -0.69 5.45 -15.74
N PRO A 138 -0.66 6.78 -15.49
CA PRO A 138 -1.60 7.42 -14.59
C PRO A 138 -3.04 7.39 -15.09
N LEU A 139 -3.97 7.50 -14.15
CA LEU A 139 -5.40 7.66 -14.39
C LEU A 139 -5.80 9.11 -14.14
N ARG A 140 -6.58 9.69 -15.03
CA ARG A 140 -7.19 11.01 -14.91
C ARG A 140 -8.66 10.90 -14.65
N PHE A 141 -9.14 11.65 -13.66
CA PHE A 141 -10.54 11.82 -13.32
C PHE A 141 -10.90 13.29 -13.43
N GLU A 142 -11.88 13.63 -14.26
CA GLU A 142 -12.39 15.00 -14.40
C GLU A 142 -13.78 15.07 -13.79
N PHE A 143 -13.97 16.06 -12.92
CA PHE A 143 -15.20 16.24 -12.15
C PHE A 143 -15.94 17.50 -12.60
N PHE A 144 -17.26 17.44 -12.58
CA PHE A 144 -18.13 18.61 -12.68
C PHE A 144 -19.22 18.52 -11.62
N GLY A 145 -19.03 19.27 -10.51
CA GLY A 145 -19.87 19.12 -9.33
C GLY A 145 -19.71 17.75 -8.70
N ASP A 146 -20.81 16.98 -8.65
CA ASP A 146 -20.89 15.61 -8.16
C ASP A 146 -20.88 14.55 -9.28
N GLU A 147 -20.58 14.95 -10.51
CA GLU A 147 -20.51 14.06 -11.66
C GLU A 147 -19.06 13.84 -12.09
N VAL A 148 -18.70 12.59 -12.45
CA VAL A 148 -17.43 12.23 -13.06
C VAL A 148 -17.61 12.25 -14.59
N GLU A 149 -17.10 13.29 -15.26
CA GLU A 149 -17.24 13.46 -16.70
C GLU A 149 -16.26 12.59 -17.49
N LEU A 150 -15.03 12.44 -16.98
CA LEU A 150 -13.99 11.66 -17.65
C LEU A 150 -13.27 10.74 -16.67
N ILE A 151 -13.04 9.50 -17.11
CA ILE A 151 -12.11 8.54 -16.52
C ILE A 151 -11.20 8.07 -17.65
N ALA A 152 -9.91 8.41 -17.59
CA ALA A 152 -8.98 8.10 -18.68
C ALA A 152 -7.61 7.68 -18.15
N GLU A 153 -6.97 6.76 -18.88
CA GLU A 153 -5.54 6.50 -18.78
C GLU A 153 -4.80 7.51 -19.64
N ILE A 154 -3.77 8.13 -19.10
CA ILE A 154 -3.03 9.20 -19.77
C ILE A 154 -1.53 8.88 -19.84
N ASP A 155 -0.87 9.36 -20.88
CA ASP A 155 0.59 9.38 -20.94
C ASP A 155 1.13 10.39 -19.91
N GLU A 156 2.07 9.98 -19.06
CA GLU A 156 2.58 10.80 -17.96
C GLU A 156 3.36 12.03 -18.42
N VAL A 157 3.95 11.97 -19.62
CA VAL A 157 4.80 13.03 -20.17
C VAL A 157 4.00 14.02 -21.00
N THR A 158 3.18 13.49 -21.92
CA THR A 158 2.42 14.33 -22.87
C THR A 158 1.06 14.73 -22.33
N GLY A 159 0.49 13.97 -21.38
CA GLY A 159 -0.87 14.12 -20.89
C GLY A 159 -1.94 13.68 -21.88
N GLU A 160 -1.53 13.05 -23.01
CA GLU A 160 -2.47 12.54 -24.00
C GLU A 160 -3.28 11.36 -23.45
N MET A 161 -4.56 11.32 -23.79
CA MET A 161 -5.45 10.23 -23.42
C MET A 161 -5.11 8.98 -24.24
N LEU A 162 -4.75 7.91 -23.53
CA LEU A 162 -4.43 6.60 -24.11
C LEU A 162 -5.69 5.72 -24.20
N ARG A 163 -6.52 5.77 -23.16
CA ARG A 163 -7.73 4.96 -23.06
C ARG A 163 -8.76 5.62 -22.16
N GLU A 164 -10.04 5.50 -22.51
CA GLU A 164 -11.18 5.95 -21.71
C GLU A 164 -11.91 4.77 -21.07
N TYR A 165 -12.48 5.00 -19.86
CA TYR A 165 -13.22 4.03 -19.08
C TYR A 165 -14.59 4.58 -18.69
N GLU A 166 -15.59 3.71 -18.61
CA GLU A 166 -16.91 4.05 -18.02
C GLU A 166 -16.92 3.88 -16.50
N ALA A 167 -16.17 2.89 -16.02
CA ALA A 167 -15.95 2.64 -14.60
C ALA A 167 -14.61 1.94 -14.38
N ILE A 168 -13.96 2.23 -13.25
CA ILE A 168 -12.70 1.59 -12.86
C ILE A 168 -12.56 1.53 -11.34
N PRO A 169 -12.13 0.40 -10.76
CA PRO A 169 -11.70 0.37 -9.37
C PRO A 169 -10.29 0.98 -9.24
N VAL A 170 -10.10 1.79 -8.19
CA VAL A 170 -8.78 2.28 -7.81
C VAL A 170 -8.31 1.46 -6.61
N TRP A 171 -7.37 0.54 -6.86
CA TRP A 171 -6.82 -0.32 -5.82
C TRP A 171 -5.86 0.43 -4.90
N PRO A 172 -5.74 0.02 -3.61
CA PRO A 172 -4.86 0.68 -2.66
C PRO A 172 -3.41 0.81 -3.09
N ALA A 173 -2.76 1.89 -2.64
CA ALA A 173 -1.35 2.13 -2.89
C ALA A 173 -0.43 1.22 -2.06
N SER A 174 -0.93 0.61 -0.99
CA SER A 174 -0.22 -0.34 -0.16
C SER A 174 -1.02 -1.63 0.01
N HIS A 175 -0.34 -2.77 0.13
CA HIS A 175 -0.98 -4.03 0.51
C HIS A 175 -1.48 -4.05 1.97
N TYR A 176 -0.91 -3.20 2.81
CA TYR A 176 -1.18 -3.16 4.26
C TYR A 176 -2.24 -2.12 4.64
N VAL A 177 -3.28 -1.98 3.82
CA VAL A 177 -4.43 -1.15 4.17
C VAL A 177 -5.35 -1.90 5.12
N THR A 178 -5.84 -1.21 6.13
CA THR A 178 -6.68 -1.79 7.18
C THR A 178 -7.76 -0.79 7.60
N GLU A 179 -8.96 -1.29 7.84
CA GLU A 179 -10.08 -0.46 8.31
C GLU A 179 -9.78 0.22 9.65
N LYS A 180 -10.19 1.49 9.79
CA LYS A 180 -9.98 2.31 11.02
C LYS A 180 -10.38 1.62 12.34
N PRO A 181 -11.50 0.84 12.44
CA PRO A 181 -11.82 0.10 13.66
C PRO A 181 -10.81 -0.98 14.02
N LYS A 182 -10.25 -1.68 13.01
CA LYS A 182 -9.21 -2.70 13.22
C LYS A 182 -7.90 -2.07 13.69
N VAL A 183 -7.52 -0.93 13.10
CA VAL A 183 -6.34 -0.16 13.54
C VAL A 183 -6.49 0.22 15.02
N LYS A 184 -7.65 0.75 15.46
CA LYS A 184 -7.88 1.08 16.87
C LYS A 184 -7.79 -0.12 17.80
N ALA A 185 -8.27 -1.28 17.38
CA ALA A 185 -8.16 -2.52 18.17
C ALA A 185 -6.69 -2.96 18.25
N ALA A 186 -5.93 -2.87 17.15
CA ALA A 186 -4.51 -3.19 17.12
C ALA A 186 -3.68 -2.27 18.03
N LEU A 187 -3.89 -0.94 17.95
CA LEU A 187 -3.23 0.04 18.83
C LEU A 187 -3.38 -0.32 20.32
N LYS A 188 -4.59 -0.68 20.72
CA LYS A 188 -4.86 -1.10 22.09
C LYS A 188 -4.12 -2.39 22.45
N SER A 189 -4.17 -3.41 21.58
CA SER A 189 -3.51 -4.70 21.82
C SER A 189 -1.99 -4.56 21.92
N ILE A 190 -1.39 -3.77 21.02
CA ILE A 190 0.06 -3.49 20.99
C ILE A 190 0.49 -2.77 22.26
N SER A 191 -0.26 -1.75 22.71
CA SER A 191 0.01 -1.03 23.95
C SER A 191 -0.01 -1.96 25.17
N GLU A 192 -1.05 -2.79 25.29
CA GLU A 192 -1.20 -3.74 26.41
C GLU A 192 -0.07 -4.81 26.41
N GLU A 193 0.36 -5.27 25.26
CA GLU A 193 1.49 -6.22 25.14
C GLU A 193 2.82 -5.56 25.51
N CYS A 194 3.06 -4.33 25.03
CA CYS A 194 4.24 -3.55 25.36
C CYS A 194 4.35 -3.33 26.87
N GLU A 195 3.28 -2.90 27.56
CA GLU A 195 3.27 -2.70 29.00
C GLU A 195 3.67 -3.97 29.77
N LYS A 196 3.12 -5.12 29.38
CA LYS A 196 3.45 -6.43 29.97
C LYS A 196 4.93 -6.77 29.77
N ARG A 197 5.42 -6.61 28.53
CA ARG A 197 6.81 -6.94 28.21
C ARG A 197 7.81 -6.02 28.89
N VAL A 198 7.50 -4.74 28.98
CA VAL A 198 8.32 -3.74 29.70
C VAL A 198 8.37 -4.08 31.19
N ALA A 199 7.26 -4.51 31.81
CA ALA A 199 7.24 -4.94 33.19
C ALA A 199 8.12 -6.19 33.45
N GLU A 200 8.07 -7.18 32.55
CA GLU A 200 8.92 -8.37 32.60
C GLU A 200 10.42 -8.04 32.49
N LEU A 201 10.77 -7.14 31.57
CA LEU A 201 12.16 -6.70 31.40
C LEU A 201 12.67 -5.96 32.65
N LYS A 202 11.86 -5.07 33.23
CA LYS A 202 12.19 -4.38 34.47
C LYS A 202 12.36 -5.36 35.65
N ALA A 203 11.51 -6.39 35.75
CA ALA A 203 11.59 -7.41 36.78
C ALA A 203 12.86 -8.29 36.69
N THR A 204 13.47 -8.35 35.50
CA THR A 204 14.73 -9.08 35.25
C THR A 204 15.95 -8.16 35.18
N ASP A 205 15.83 -6.93 35.67
CA ASP A 205 16.91 -5.88 35.70
C ASP A 205 17.43 -5.47 34.31
N LYS A 206 16.61 -5.64 33.28
CA LYS A 206 16.90 -5.22 31.89
C LYS A 206 16.32 -3.84 31.61
N LEU A 207 16.80 -2.83 32.36
CA LEU A 207 16.21 -1.50 32.35
C LEU A 207 16.41 -0.75 31.03
N LEU A 208 17.55 -0.94 30.36
CA LEU A 208 17.85 -0.29 29.09
C LEU A 208 16.98 -0.87 27.97
N GLU A 209 16.85 -2.19 27.90
CA GLU A 209 16.00 -2.87 26.92
C GLU A 209 14.53 -2.49 27.13
N ALA A 210 14.08 -2.38 28.40
CA ALA A 210 12.74 -1.94 28.72
C ALA A 210 12.45 -0.52 28.21
N GLN A 211 13.40 0.40 28.42
CA GLN A 211 13.28 1.78 27.95
C GLN A 211 13.25 1.86 26.42
N ARG A 212 14.14 1.14 25.75
CA ARG A 212 14.23 1.15 24.28
C ARG A 212 12.97 0.55 23.62
N LEU A 213 12.49 -0.58 24.17
CA LEU A 213 11.25 -1.17 23.69
C LEU A 213 10.07 -0.19 23.84
N GLN A 214 9.91 0.43 25.02
CA GLN A 214 8.85 1.39 25.24
C GLN A 214 8.92 2.56 24.26
N GLN A 215 10.10 3.19 24.10
CA GLN A 215 10.28 4.33 23.21
C GLN A 215 9.95 3.97 21.75
N ARG A 216 10.39 2.79 21.29
CA ARG A 216 10.13 2.34 19.93
C ARG A 216 8.64 2.10 19.72
N THR A 217 8.01 1.35 20.63
CA THR A 217 6.58 1.03 20.50
C THR A 217 5.71 2.29 20.59
N ASP A 218 6.02 3.24 21.49
CA ASP A 218 5.29 4.50 21.59
C ASP A 218 5.35 5.31 20.29
N TYR A 219 6.53 5.36 19.66
CA TYR A 219 6.69 6.01 18.36
C TYR A 219 5.91 5.29 17.25
N ASP A 220 5.97 3.97 17.19
CA ASP A 220 5.25 3.18 16.18
C ASP A 220 3.73 3.30 16.34
N LEU A 221 3.22 3.36 17.60
CA LEU A 221 1.81 3.59 17.89
C LEU A 221 1.35 4.98 17.42
N GLU A 222 2.16 6.02 17.63
CA GLU A 222 1.87 7.38 17.12
C GLU A 222 1.82 7.40 15.59
N MET A 223 2.76 6.73 14.92
CA MET A 223 2.77 6.61 13.46
C MET A 223 1.54 5.86 12.93
N LEU A 224 1.18 4.74 13.57
CA LEU A 224 0.00 3.97 13.19
C LEU A 224 -1.30 4.76 13.39
N GLU A 225 -1.39 5.57 14.46
CA GLU A 225 -2.58 6.39 14.73
C GLU A 225 -2.71 7.55 13.75
N THR A 226 -1.59 8.20 13.40
CA THR A 226 -1.58 9.43 12.59
C THR A 226 -1.51 9.17 11.10
N MET A 227 -0.67 8.19 10.69
CA MET A 227 -0.37 7.89 9.28
C MET A 227 -1.01 6.57 8.80
N GLY A 228 -1.53 5.73 9.72
CA GLY A 228 -2.04 4.41 9.39
C GLY A 228 -0.96 3.38 9.05
N PHE A 229 0.31 3.73 9.24
CA PHE A 229 1.48 2.89 8.91
C PHE A 229 2.64 3.21 9.85
N CYS A 230 3.50 2.22 10.11
CA CYS A 230 4.81 2.41 10.75
C CYS A 230 5.87 1.51 10.10
N ASN A 231 7.14 1.92 10.21
CA ASN A 231 8.25 1.09 9.76
C ASN A 231 8.37 -0.15 10.64
N GLY A 232 8.40 -1.33 10.02
CA GLY A 232 8.46 -2.59 10.75
C GLY A 232 7.08 -3.07 11.25
N ILE A 233 5.98 -2.66 10.57
CA ILE A 233 4.60 -3.09 10.88
C ILE A 233 4.46 -4.61 10.97
N GLU A 234 5.30 -5.36 10.30
CA GLU A 234 5.37 -6.82 10.33
C GLU A 234 5.83 -7.40 11.69
N ASN A 235 6.27 -6.55 12.61
CA ASN A 235 6.66 -6.95 13.97
C ASN A 235 5.47 -6.96 14.96
N TYR A 236 4.28 -6.52 14.51
CA TYR A 236 3.07 -6.40 15.31
C TYR A 236 1.91 -7.37 14.90
#